data_74330b73fc1f9c8d0e2a4983d6090011
#
_entry.id   74330b73fc1f9c8d0e2a4983d6090011
#
_cell.length_a   1.000
_cell.length_b   1.000
_cell.length_c   1.000
_cell.angle_alpha   90.00
_cell.angle_beta   90.00
_cell.angle_gamma   90.00
#
_symmetry.space_group_name_H-M   'P 1'
#
loop_
_entity.id
_entity.type
_entity.pdbx_description
1 polymer ?
#
loop_
_entity_poly.entity_id
_entity_poly.type
_entity_poly.pdbx_seq_one_letter_code
_entity_poly.pdbx_strand_id
1 'polypeptide(L)'
;MIFVGGIFMNVKAIMCDIDGTLLSSEGVVTPKTVEMIKKAREKGILLGLSTGRDVNSIQTLLKIWGIDGLVDMIVGTGGAEIYDYTSDLAKAQYPLDGRLIKSIIKHYEDMDCNFAIPEDGILFAPKDDEYIQMLAKADKVPYQVVDYNELLQNPKPKLIIICKPEDMDKIIERSKTFHSDEFKSSSLKTASVLYEYMDPRVSKTAGLIEILKLHHIDLKEIVTFGDADNDYDMTLNAGIGVVMAKW
;
A
#
# COMPACT_ATOMS: atom_id res chain seq x y z
N MET A 1 -22.85 -11.63 12.65
CA MET A 1 -23.87 -11.02 11.78
C MET A 1 -24.08 -9.59 12.24
N ILE A 2 -23.93 -8.63 11.34
CA ILE A 2 -24.07 -7.20 11.60
C ILE A 2 -25.33 -6.71 10.88
N PHE A 3 -26.14 -5.87 11.53
CA PHE A 3 -27.36 -5.30 10.96
C PHE A 3 -27.09 -3.86 10.51
N VAL A 4 -27.13 -3.59 9.23
CA VAL A 4 -26.89 -2.26 8.65
C VAL A 4 -27.98 -1.97 7.60
N GLY A 5 -28.69 -0.86 7.74
CA GLY A 5 -29.66 -0.40 6.77
C GLY A 5 -30.79 -1.40 6.44
N GLY A 6 -31.20 -2.24 7.39
CA GLY A 6 -32.25 -3.24 7.18
C GLY A 6 -31.76 -4.61 6.64
N ILE A 7 -30.46 -4.79 6.43
CA ILE A 7 -29.86 -6.02 5.90
C ILE A 7 -28.96 -6.68 6.94
N PHE A 8 -29.11 -8.00 7.13
CA PHE A 8 -28.16 -8.79 7.92
C PHE A 8 -26.97 -9.15 7.04
N MET A 9 -25.79 -8.69 7.44
CA MET A 9 -24.53 -9.04 6.78
C MET A 9 -23.75 -10.06 7.60
N ASN A 10 -23.24 -11.06 6.90
CA ASN A 10 -22.29 -12.03 7.48
C ASN A 10 -20.86 -11.54 7.20
N VAL A 11 -20.34 -10.69 8.08
CA VAL A 11 -18.96 -10.18 7.95
C VAL A 11 -17.98 -11.29 8.30
N LYS A 12 -17.12 -11.64 7.36
CA LYS A 12 -16.09 -12.68 7.49
C LYS A 12 -14.67 -12.11 7.69
N ALA A 13 -14.40 -10.91 7.17
CA ALA A 13 -13.11 -10.26 7.34
C ALA A 13 -13.24 -8.74 7.48
N ILE A 14 -12.25 -8.16 8.14
CA ILE A 14 -11.99 -6.72 8.21
C ILE A 14 -10.69 -6.46 7.46
N MET A 15 -10.71 -5.55 6.49
CA MET A 15 -9.53 -5.10 5.76
C MET A 15 -9.29 -3.63 6.09
N CYS A 16 -8.13 -3.33 6.63
CA CYS A 16 -7.82 -2.01 7.16
C CYS A 16 -6.59 -1.42 6.48
N ASP A 17 -6.71 -0.17 6.00
CA ASP A 17 -5.53 0.62 5.69
C ASP A 17 -4.77 0.94 6.98
N ILE A 18 -3.50 1.32 6.87
CA ILE A 18 -2.60 1.49 8.00
C ILE A 18 -2.46 2.96 8.37
N ASP A 19 -1.91 3.76 7.47
CA ASP A 19 -1.47 5.13 7.76
C ASP A 19 -2.65 6.11 7.67
N GLY A 20 -3.06 6.67 8.80
CA GLY A 20 -4.27 7.52 8.89
C GLY A 20 -5.54 6.75 9.20
N THR A 21 -5.49 5.41 9.24
CA THR A 21 -6.64 4.54 9.49
C THR A 21 -6.44 3.66 10.72
N LEU A 22 -5.55 2.66 10.66
CA LEU A 22 -5.28 1.75 11.79
C LEU A 22 -4.41 2.42 12.86
N LEU A 23 -3.42 3.18 12.41
CA LEU A 23 -2.52 3.92 13.28
C LEU A 23 -3.13 5.23 13.75
N SER A 24 -2.95 5.55 15.03
CA SER A 24 -3.23 6.86 15.59
C SER A 24 -2.25 7.92 15.03
N SER A 25 -2.50 9.19 15.33
CA SER A 25 -1.57 10.29 15.01
C SER A 25 -0.17 10.14 15.63
N GLU A 26 -0.04 9.28 16.65
CA GLU A 26 1.24 8.92 17.29
C GLU A 26 1.95 7.77 16.57
N GLY A 27 1.37 7.21 15.50
CA GLY A 27 1.93 6.08 14.74
C GLY A 27 1.90 4.76 15.48
N VAL A 28 0.88 4.56 16.34
CA VAL A 28 0.68 3.34 17.14
C VAL A 28 -0.73 2.79 16.96
N VAL A 29 -0.88 1.48 17.10
CA VAL A 29 -2.20 0.84 17.26
C VAL A 29 -2.63 0.97 18.71
N THR A 30 -3.78 1.62 18.97
CA THR A 30 -4.22 1.88 20.33
C THR A 30 -4.61 0.58 21.07
N PRO A 31 -4.47 0.52 22.42
CA PRO A 31 -4.91 -0.64 23.19
C PRO A 31 -6.38 -0.99 22.95
N LYS A 32 -7.24 0.02 22.75
CA LYS A 32 -8.66 -0.17 22.42
C LYS A 32 -8.84 -0.84 21.07
N THR A 33 -8.07 -0.44 20.06
CA THR A 33 -8.08 -1.06 18.73
C THR A 33 -7.65 -2.51 18.80
N VAL A 34 -6.57 -2.82 19.54
CA VAL A 34 -6.10 -4.21 19.77
C VAL A 34 -7.17 -5.05 20.45
N GLU A 35 -7.86 -4.53 21.47
CA GLU A 35 -8.96 -5.20 22.14
C GLU A 35 -10.10 -5.53 21.17
N MET A 36 -10.48 -4.58 20.31
CA MET A 36 -11.56 -4.78 19.35
C MET A 36 -11.18 -5.80 18.27
N ILE A 37 -9.92 -5.80 17.81
CA ILE A 37 -9.38 -6.81 16.90
C ILE A 37 -9.52 -8.21 17.52
N LYS A 38 -9.10 -8.39 18.78
CA LYS A 38 -9.22 -9.66 19.48
C LYS A 38 -10.67 -10.14 19.57
N LYS A 39 -11.60 -9.23 19.92
CA LYS A 39 -13.03 -9.55 19.98
C LYS A 39 -13.63 -9.93 18.61
N ALA A 40 -13.17 -9.32 17.52
CA ALA A 40 -13.57 -9.70 16.17
C ALA A 40 -13.07 -11.12 15.83
N ARG A 41 -11.81 -11.41 16.13
CA ARG A 41 -11.21 -12.73 15.90
C ARG A 41 -11.89 -13.85 16.73
N GLU A 42 -12.28 -13.58 17.98
CA GLU A 42 -13.07 -14.51 18.80
C GLU A 42 -14.41 -14.89 18.15
N LYS A 43 -14.93 -14.04 17.26
CA LYS A 43 -16.15 -14.30 16.45
C LYS A 43 -15.85 -14.94 15.10
N GLY A 44 -14.60 -15.34 14.85
CA GLY A 44 -14.17 -15.93 13.57
C GLY A 44 -14.02 -14.92 12.43
N ILE A 45 -13.93 -13.61 12.74
CA ILE A 45 -13.68 -12.57 11.72
C ILE A 45 -12.18 -12.41 11.53
N LEU A 46 -11.70 -12.56 10.29
CA LEU A 46 -10.29 -12.39 9.94
C LEU A 46 -9.91 -10.91 9.91
N LEU A 47 -8.63 -10.62 10.24
CA LEU A 47 -8.06 -9.29 10.09
C LEU A 47 -7.05 -9.29 8.95
N GLY A 48 -7.22 -8.40 7.99
CA GLY A 48 -6.25 -8.10 6.95
C GLY A 48 -5.83 -6.64 6.95
N LEU A 49 -4.63 -6.39 6.45
CA LEU A 49 -4.11 -5.05 6.20
C LEU A 49 -4.02 -4.80 4.70
N SER A 50 -4.31 -3.57 4.26
CA SER A 50 -4.22 -3.17 2.85
C SER A 50 -3.51 -1.82 2.73
N THR A 51 -2.27 -1.82 2.23
CA THR A 51 -1.36 -0.68 2.35
C THR A 51 -0.51 -0.45 1.11
N GLY A 52 0.01 0.76 0.96
CA GLY A 52 1.06 1.09 -0.02
C GLY A 52 2.46 0.58 0.36
N ARG A 53 2.68 0.16 1.61
CA ARG A 53 3.96 -0.39 2.08
C ARG A 53 4.15 -1.82 1.57
N ASP A 54 5.40 -2.26 1.39
CA ASP A 54 5.70 -3.64 1.04
C ASP A 54 5.41 -4.61 2.19
N VAL A 55 5.17 -5.88 1.86
CA VAL A 55 4.79 -6.92 2.84
C VAL A 55 5.84 -7.10 3.93
N ASN A 56 7.13 -7.13 3.57
CA ASN A 56 8.22 -7.38 4.53
C ASN A 56 8.36 -6.23 5.54
N SER A 57 8.18 -4.98 5.09
CA SER A 57 8.10 -3.82 5.98
C SER A 57 6.98 -3.98 7.01
N ILE A 58 5.78 -4.37 6.54
CA ILE A 58 4.64 -4.57 7.44
C ILE A 58 4.90 -5.69 8.45
N GLN A 59 5.40 -6.84 8.02
CA GLN A 59 5.70 -7.96 8.91
C GLN A 59 6.66 -7.56 10.04
N THR A 60 7.64 -6.72 9.76
CA THR A 60 8.55 -6.18 10.77
C THR A 60 7.83 -5.25 11.76
N LEU A 61 6.90 -4.43 11.27
CA LEU A 61 6.18 -3.45 12.08
C LEU A 61 5.07 -4.04 12.95
N LEU A 62 4.51 -5.21 12.60
CA LEU A 62 3.44 -5.84 13.40
C LEU A 62 3.81 -6.04 14.86
N LYS A 63 5.08 -6.39 15.14
CA LYS A 63 5.59 -6.55 16.52
C LYS A 63 5.64 -5.20 17.24
N ILE A 64 6.09 -4.16 16.57
CA ILE A 64 6.17 -2.80 17.11
C ILE A 64 4.77 -2.27 17.43
N TRP A 65 3.78 -2.59 16.61
CA TRP A 65 2.39 -2.19 16.81
C TRP A 65 1.61 -3.07 17.78
N GLY A 66 2.20 -4.17 18.26
CA GLY A 66 1.55 -5.10 19.23
C GLY A 66 0.39 -5.89 18.63
N ILE A 67 0.38 -6.10 17.31
CA ILE A 67 -0.65 -6.88 16.59
C ILE A 67 -0.06 -8.10 15.86
N ASP A 68 1.19 -8.44 16.15
CA ASP A 68 1.81 -9.68 15.68
C ASP A 68 0.97 -10.90 16.15
N GLY A 69 0.70 -11.83 15.22
CA GLY A 69 -0.19 -12.96 15.45
C GLY A 69 -1.70 -12.62 15.46
N LEU A 70 -2.09 -11.35 15.26
CA LEU A 70 -3.49 -10.95 15.12
C LEU A 70 -3.90 -10.68 13.68
N VAL A 71 -2.94 -10.51 12.76
CA VAL A 71 -3.16 -10.28 11.33
C VAL A 71 -3.16 -11.62 10.61
N ASP A 72 -4.16 -11.86 9.78
CA ASP A 72 -4.32 -13.10 9.00
C ASP A 72 -3.82 -12.95 7.57
N MET A 73 -3.88 -11.73 7.00
CA MET A 73 -3.51 -11.47 5.63
C MET A 73 -3.01 -10.04 5.42
N ILE A 74 -2.12 -9.84 4.43
CA ILE A 74 -1.59 -8.53 4.04
C ILE A 74 -1.75 -8.37 2.53
N VAL A 75 -2.27 -7.23 2.12
CA VAL A 75 -2.21 -6.69 0.77
C VAL A 75 -1.25 -5.52 0.80
N GLY A 76 -0.05 -5.72 0.30
CA GLY A 76 1.05 -4.74 0.28
C GLY A 76 1.23 -4.10 -1.09
N THR A 77 2.10 -3.10 -1.14
CA THR A 77 2.52 -2.39 -2.36
C THR A 77 1.33 -1.94 -3.22
N GLY A 78 0.27 -1.43 -2.55
CA GLY A 78 -0.95 -0.96 -3.21
C GLY A 78 -1.76 -2.05 -3.90
N GLY A 79 -1.51 -3.33 -3.61
CA GLY A 79 -2.15 -4.49 -4.23
C GLY A 79 -1.23 -5.32 -5.12
N ALA A 80 0.02 -4.90 -5.32
CA ALA A 80 0.99 -5.67 -6.11
C ALA A 80 1.54 -6.90 -5.36
N GLU A 81 1.41 -6.91 -4.02
CA GLU A 81 1.88 -8.00 -3.17
C GLU A 81 0.76 -8.48 -2.26
N ILE A 82 0.71 -9.79 -2.03
CA ILE A 82 -0.16 -10.38 -1.02
C ILE A 82 0.63 -11.38 -0.19
N TYR A 83 0.28 -11.46 1.10
CA TYR A 83 0.78 -12.47 2.01
C TYR A 83 -0.36 -13.01 2.88
N ASP A 84 -0.52 -14.31 2.91
CA ASP A 84 -1.52 -14.99 3.73
C ASP A 84 -0.85 -15.86 4.81
N TYR A 85 -1.07 -15.50 6.07
CA TYR A 85 -0.49 -16.23 7.21
C TYR A 85 -1.06 -17.62 7.42
N THR A 86 -2.29 -17.88 6.92
CA THR A 86 -2.94 -19.19 7.10
C THR A 86 -2.30 -20.26 6.22
N SER A 87 -1.97 -19.90 4.98
CA SER A 87 -1.37 -20.79 3.99
C SER A 87 0.12 -20.58 3.79
N ASP A 88 0.72 -19.60 4.46
CA ASP A 88 2.10 -19.14 4.27
C ASP A 88 2.39 -18.81 2.78
N LEU A 89 1.41 -18.21 2.11
CA LEU A 89 1.50 -17.86 0.69
C LEU A 89 1.95 -16.42 0.52
N ALA A 90 3.08 -16.23 -0.16
CA ALA A 90 3.53 -14.94 -0.69
C ALA A 90 3.34 -14.91 -2.20
N LYS A 91 2.78 -13.83 -2.74
CA LYS A 91 2.63 -13.62 -4.18
C LYS A 91 2.85 -12.16 -4.53
N ALA A 92 3.75 -11.92 -5.50
CA ALA A 92 3.87 -10.64 -6.19
C ALA A 92 3.23 -10.72 -7.57
N GLN A 93 2.66 -9.59 -8.05
CA GLN A 93 1.96 -9.54 -9.32
C GLN A 93 2.16 -8.20 -10.03
N TYR A 94 2.15 -8.26 -11.36
CA TYR A 94 2.17 -7.08 -12.23
C TYR A 94 3.34 -6.12 -11.97
N PRO A 95 4.60 -6.58 -11.92
CA PRO A 95 5.71 -5.67 -11.75
C PRO A 95 5.90 -4.78 -12.98
N LEU A 96 6.44 -3.58 -12.79
CA LEU A 96 6.87 -2.69 -13.86
C LEU A 96 8.18 -3.17 -14.48
N ASP A 97 8.28 -3.13 -15.81
CA ASP A 97 9.54 -3.34 -16.51
C ASP A 97 10.57 -2.26 -16.13
N GLY A 98 11.81 -2.65 -15.87
CA GLY A 98 12.86 -1.70 -15.48
C GLY A 98 13.16 -0.64 -16.56
N ARG A 99 12.94 -0.94 -17.85
CA ARG A 99 13.09 0.03 -18.95
C ARG A 99 12.01 1.12 -18.87
N LEU A 100 10.79 0.76 -18.49
CA LEU A 100 9.72 1.72 -18.24
C LEU A 100 10.09 2.64 -17.08
N ILE A 101 10.57 2.07 -15.96
CA ILE A 101 10.98 2.86 -14.80
C ILE A 101 12.11 3.83 -15.18
N LYS A 102 13.12 3.40 -15.93
CA LYS A 102 14.18 4.29 -16.44
C LYS A 102 13.61 5.44 -17.28
N SER A 103 12.62 5.16 -18.12
CA SER A 103 11.97 6.18 -18.95
C SER A 103 11.19 7.19 -18.11
N ILE A 104 10.50 6.72 -17.05
CA ILE A 104 9.81 7.59 -16.07
C ILE A 104 10.84 8.47 -15.36
N ILE A 105 11.91 7.91 -14.81
CA ILE A 105 12.95 8.66 -14.10
C ILE A 105 13.53 9.76 -15.01
N LYS A 106 13.84 9.42 -16.25
CA LYS A 106 14.33 10.39 -17.24
C LYS A 106 13.32 11.52 -17.51
N HIS A 107 12.04 11.22 -17.48
CA HIS A 107 10.97 12.20 -17.69
C HIS A 107 10.91 13.28 -16.60
N TYR A 108 11.46 12.97 -15.41
CA TYR A 108 11.50 13.86 -14.24
C TYR A 108 12.92 14.34 -13.89
N GLU A 109 13.93 14.10 -14.73
CA GLU A 109 15.35 14.37 -14.43
C GLU A 109 15.68 15.84 -14.15
N ASP A 110 14.85 16.77 -14.65
CA ASP A 110 14.96 18.22 -14.47
C ASP A 110 14.19 18.75 -13.26
N MET A 111 13.55 17.89 -12.48
CA MET A 111 12.72 18.28 -11.33
C MET A 111 13.45 18.03 -9.99
N ASP A 112 13.14 18.85 -9.00
CA ASP A 112 13.64 18.66 -7.63
C ASP A 112 12.87 17.53 -6.92
N CYS A 113 13.31 16.30 -7.15
CA CYS A 113 12.73 15.11 -6.58
C CYS A 113 13.77 13.98 -6.42
N ASN A 114 13.43 12.97 -5.66
CA ASN A 114 14.15 11.70 -5.63
C ASN A 114 13.22 10.54 -5.96
N PHE A 115 13.77 9.39 -6.15
CA PHE A 115 13.07 8.17 -6.49
C PHE A 115 13.33 7.10 -5.43
N ALA A 116 12.33 6.26 -5.16
CA ALA A 116 12.50 5.09 -4.33
C ALA A 116 11.78 3.88 -4.93
N ILE A 117 12.38 2.71 -4.75
CA ILE A 117 11.79 1.42 -5.07
C ILE A 117 11.76 0.61 -3.77
N PRO A 118 10.57 0.32 -3.21
CA PRO A 118 10.45 -0.56 -2.06
C PRO A 118 10.55 -2.02 -2.51
N GLU A 119 11.42 -2.78 -1.88
CA GLU A 119 11.57 -4.22 -2.11
C GLU A 119 12.19 -4.86 -0.87
N ASP A 120 11.62 -5.95 -0.40
CA ASP A 120 12.14 -6.76 0.72
C ASP A 120 12.38 -5.97 2.03
N GLY A 121 11.53 -4.99 2.33
CA GLY A 121 11.62 -4.18 3.54
C GLY A 121 12.70 -3.09 3.49
N ILE A 122 13.23 -2.79 2.30
CA ILE A 122 14.27 -1.78 2.06
C ILE A 122 13.77 -0.80 1.00
N LEU A 123 14.10 0.47 1.15
CA LEU A 123 13.92 1.48 0.10
C LEU A 123 15.23 1.62 -0.69
N PHE A 124 15.23 1.27 -1.96
CA PHE A 124 16.35 1.51 -2.85
C PHE A 124 16.20 2.88 -3.52
N ALA A 125 17.24 3.71 -3.46
CA ALA A 125 17.26 5.05 -4.04
C ALA A 125 18.52 5.28 -4.89
N PRO A 126 18.48 6.16 -5.93
CA PRO A 126 19.66 6.46 -6.75
C PRO A 126 20.62 7.44 -6.07
N LYS A 127 20.20 8.17 -5.06
CA LYS A 127 21.01 9.15 -4.32
C LYS A 127 20.59 9.27 -2.87
N ASP A 128 21.54 9.62 -2.00
CA ASP A 128 21.30 9.96 -0.60
C ASP A 128 20.99 11.46 -0.50
N ASP A 129 19.76 11.79 -0.07
CA ASP A 129 19.31 13.16 0.14
C ASP A 129 18.20 13.22 1.20
N GLU A 130 17.74 14.45 1.49
CA GLU A 130 16.67 14.67 2.47
C GLU A 130 15.37 13.93 2.16
N TYR A 131 15.07 13.67 0.87
CA TYR A 131 13.85 13.02 0.43
C TYR A 131 13.82 11.55 0.84
N ILE A 132 14.88 10.78 0.52
CA ILE A 132 14.91 9.36 0.89
C ILE A 132 15.06 9.16 2.39
N GLN A 133 15.83 10.04 3.06
CA GLN A 133 15.97 10.01 4.53
C GLN A 133 14.64 10.28 5.22
N MET A 134 13.86 11.23 4.72
CA MET A 134 12.52 11.53 5.23
C MET A 134 11.58 10.33 5.06
N LEU A 135 11.52 9.72 3.87
CA LEU A 135 10.65 8.58 3.61
C LEU A 135 11.04 7.37 4.46
N ALA A 136 12.33 7.02 4.49
CA ALA A 136 12.83 5.90 5.30
C ALA A 136 12.52 6.05 6.79
N LYS A 137 12.65 7.28 7.32
CA LYS A 137 12.28 7.59 8.70
C LYS A 137 10.78 7.48 8.94
N ALA A 138 9.95 7.99 8.03
CA ALA A 138 8.49 7.93 8.13
C ALA A 138 7.99 6.48 8.09
N ASP A 139 8.52 5.69 7.18
CA ASP A 139 8.15 4.28 7.00
C ASP A 139 8.81 3.35 8.04
N LYS A 140 9.80 3.84 8.77
CA LYS A 140 10.60 3.07 9.75
C LYS A 140 11.30 1.87 9.11
N VAL A 141 11.82 2.06 7.90
CA VAL A 141 12.55 1.05 7.13
C VAL A 141 13.95 1.56 6.75
N PRO A 142 14.93 0.70 6.56
CA PRO A 142 16.23 1.08 6.03
C PRO A 142 16.11 1.52 4.56
N TYR A 143 17.10 2.32 4.10
CA TYR A 143 17.29 2.58 2.68
C TYR A 143 18.73 2.26 2.26
N GLN A 144 18.91 2.02 0.96
CA GLN A 144 20.20 1.82 0.34
C GLN A 144 20.31 2.66 -0.93
N VAL A 145 21.47 3.29 -1.11
CA VAL A 145 21.81 3.96 -2.36
C VAL A 145 22.45 2.95 -3.31
N VAL A 146 21.89 2.83 -4.51
CA VAL A 146 22.29 1.81 -5.48
C VAL A 146 22.33 2.38 -6.89
N ASP A 147 23.11 1.75 -7.78
CA ASP A 147 23.03 2.05 -9.22
C ASP A 147 21.72 1.51 -9.81
N TYR A 148 20.85 2.40 -10.22
CA TYR A 148 19.58 2.03 -10.88
C TYR A 148 19.80 1.37 -12.25
N ASN A 149 20.97 1.49 -12.87
CA ASN A 149 21.27 0.71 -14.08
C ASN A 149 21.38 -0.79 -13.79
N GLU A 150 21.86 -1.14 -12.61
CA GLU A 150 21.93 -2.53 -12.14
C GLU A 150 20.57 -2.98 -11.56
N LEU A 151 19.99 -2.18 -10.65
CA LEU A 151 18.72 -2.51 -9.99
C LEU A 151 17.58 -2.75 -10.99
N LEU A 152 17.51 -1.93 -12.04
CA LEU A 152 16.46 -1.96 -13.06
C LEU A 152 16.74 -2.93 -14.23
N GLN A 153 17.67 -3.86 -14.08
CA GLN A 153 17.76 -5.02 -14.97
C GLN A 153 16.62 -6.01 -14.73
N ASN A 154 16.00 -5.96 -13.55
CA ASN A 154 14.85 -6.78 -13.19
C ASN A 154 13.60 -5.90 -13.01
N PRO A 155 12.40 -6.44 -13.28
CA PRO A 155 11.15 -5.76 -12.99
C PRO A 155 11.02 -5.42 -11.50
N LYS A 156 10.27 -4.33 -11.18
CA LYS A 156 10.07 -3.82 -9.82
C LYS A 156 8.60 -3.60 -9.51
N PRO A 157 8.19 -3.71 -8.24
CA PRO A 157 6.77 -3.64 -7.88
C PRO A 157 6.14 -2.28 -8.18
N LYS A 158 6.88 -1.19 -7.96
CA LYS A 158 6.47 0.19 -8.25
C LYS A 158 7.67 1.15 -8.24
N LEU A 159 7.44 2.38 -8.69
CA LEU A 159 8.35 3.50 -8.51
C LEU A 159 7.65 4.59 -7.68
N ILE A 160 8.33 5.08 -6.66
CA ILE A 160 7.91 6.23 -5.85
C ILE A 160 8.72 7.44 -6.26
N ILE A 161 8.05 8.55 -6.54
CA ILE A 161 8.65 9.89 -6.67
C ILE A 161 8.43 10.62 -5.36
N ILE A 162 9.50 11.15 -4.77
CA ILE A 162 9.50 11.88 -3.51
C ILE A 162 9.82 13.33 -3.81
N CYS A 163 8.96 14.25 -3.43
CA CYS A 163 9.15 15.68 -3.64
C CYS A 163 8.65 16.51 -2.46
N LYS A 164 8.89 17.83 -2.47
CA LYS A 164 8.27 18.74 -1.52
C LYS A 164 6.77 18.88 -1.77
N PRO A 165 5.95 19.16 -0.74
CA PRO A 165 4.51 19.33 -0.92
C PRO A 165 4.15 20.41 -1.94
N GLU A 166 4.93 21.52 -1.99
CA GLU A 166 4.76 22.64 -2.92
C GLU A 166 5.07 22.30 -4.38
N ASP A 167 5.81 21.22 -4.63
CA ASP A 167 6.15 20.75 -5.97
C ASP A 167 5.25 19.62 -6.48
N MET A 168 4.40 19.07 -5.62
CA MET A 168 3.52 17.94 -5.96
C MET A 168 2.63 18.25 -7.18
N ASP A 169 2.07 19.44 -7.28
CA ASP A 169 1.24 19.81 -8.44
C ASP A 169 2.03 19.79 -9.74
N LYS A 170 3.32 20.17 -9.70
CA LYS A 170 4.22 20.09 -10.87
C LYS A 170 4.51 18.65 -11.27
N ILE A 171 4.69 17.77 -10.28
CA ILE A 171 4.85 16.31 -10.49
C ILE A 171 3.61 15.74 -11.18
N ILE A 172 2.41 16.08 -10.68
CA ILE A 172 1.13 15.64 -11.25
C ILE A 172 0.97 16.15 -12.70
N GLU A 173 1.24 17.44 -12.96
CA GLU A 173 1.15 17.97 -14.32
C GLU A 173 2.16 17.30 -15.25
N ARG A 174 3.39 17.04 -14.79
CA ARG A 174 4.41 16.34 -15.57
C ARG A 174 3.96 14.91 -15.91
N SER A 175 3.29 14.21 -14.99
CA SER A 175 2.81 12.84 -15.23
C SER A 175 1.83 12.74 -16.40
N LYS A 176 1.02 13.77 -16.65
CA LYS A 176 0.06 13.81 -17.76
C LYS A 176 0.70 13.82 -19.14
N THR A 177 1.97 14.21 -19.22
CA THR A 177 2.76 14.26 -20.46
C THR A 177 3.63 13.01 -20.65
N PHE A 178 3.68 12.12 -19.68
CA PHE A 178 4.42 10.86 -19.82
C PHE A 178 3.67 9.91 -20.74
N HIS A 179 4.38 9.37 -21.73
CA HIS A 179 3.86 8.37 -22.65
C HIS A 179 4.91 7.29 -22.92
N SER A 180 4.46 6.05 -23.05
CA SER A 180 5.27 4.92 -23.50
C SER A 180 4.46 4.09 -24.48
N ASP A 181 5.02 3.81 -25.65
CA ASP A 181 4.37 2.98 -26.67
C ASP A 181 4.46 1.49 -26.35
N GLU A 182 5.49 1.09 -25.62
CA GLU A 182 5.79 -0.33 -25.33
C GLU A 182 5.13 -0.81 -24.02
N PHE A 183 5.05 0.07 -23.00
CA PHE A 183 4.61 -0.30 -21.66
C PHE A 183 3.44 0.55 -21.18
N LYS A 184 2.61 -0.05 -20.31
CA LYS A 184 1.53 0.67 -19.64
C LYS A 184 1.89 0.91 -18.17
N SER A 185 1.57 2.10 -17.68
CA SER A 185 1.61 2.45 -16.27
C SER A 185 0.40 3.27 -15.89
N SER A 186 0.04 3.22 -14.63
CA SER A 186 -0.83 4.18 -13.97
C SER A 186 -0.03 4.93 -12.92
N SER A 187 -0.46 6.12 -12.57
CA SER A 187 0.19 6.91 -11.55
C SER A 187 -0.81 7.67 -10.71
N LEU A 188 -0.52 7.84 -9.43
CA LEU A 188 -1.38 8.56 -8.50
C LEU A 188 -0.57 9.19 -7.36
N LYS A 189 -1.15 10.23 -6.79
CA LYS A 189 -0.68 10.81 -5.53
C LYS A 189 -1.16 9.94 -4.37
N THR A 190 -0.21 9.48 -3.54
CA THR A 190 -0.52 8.65 -2.35
C THR A 190 -0.34 9.40 -1.03
N ALA A 191 0.47 10.48 -1.06
CA ALA A 191 0.64 11.37 0.08
C ALA A 191 0.98 12.79 -0.40
N SER A 192 1.06 13.77 0.51
CA SER A 192 1.44 15.15 0.15
C SER A 192 2.82 15.27 -0.50
N VAL A 193 3.70 14.28 -0.28
CA VAL A 193 5.09 14.24 -0.74
C VAL A 193 5.40 13.04 -1.63
N LEU A 194 4.43 12.17 -1.89
CA LEU A 194 4.61 10.92 -2.65
C LEU A 194 3.70 10.85 -3.86
N TYR A 195 4.31 10.52 -5.00
CA TYR A 195 3.64 10.23 -6.25
C TYR A 195 4.14 8.88 -6.79
N GLU A 196 3.26 7.97 -7.11
CA GLU A 196 3.64 6.58 -7.41
C GLU A 196 3.26 6.17 -8.83
N TYR A 197 4.13 5.37 -9.45
CA TYR A 197 3.86 4.66 -10.69
C TYR A 197 3.80 3.16 -10.44
N MET A 198 2.77 2.51 -10.99
CA MET A 198 2.55 1.06 -10.90
C MET A 198 1.88 0.54 -12.19
N ASP A 199 1.77 -0.76 -12.32
CA ASP A 199 0.99 -1.38 -13.41
C ASP A 199 -0.50 -1.02 -13.26
N PRO A 200 -1.23 -0.70 -14.35
CA PRO A 200 -2.63 -0.29 -14.27
C PRO A 200 -3.59 -1.34 -13.69
N ARG A 201 -3.15 -2.60 -13.60
CA ARG A 201 -3.92 -3.70 -13.00
C ARG A 201 -3.78 -3.74 -11.47
N VAL A 202 -2.81 -3.01 -10.91
CA VAL A 202 -2.57 -2.95 -9.47
C VAL A 202 -3.55 -1.97 -8.83
N SER A 203 -4.28 -2.43 -7.85
CA SER A 203 -5.07 -1.62 -6.92
C SER A 203 -5.29 -2.39 -5.62
N LYS A 204 -5.60 -1.68 -4.53
CA LYS A 204 -5.93 -2.33 -3.26
C LYS A 204 -7.05 -3.35 -3.45
N THR A 205 -8.09 -3.02 -4.21
CA THR A 205 -9.20 -3.94 -4.52
C THR A 205 -8.74 -5.18 -5.29
N ALA A 206 -7.84 -5.03 -6.27
CA ALA A 206 -7.31 -6.17 -7.01
C ALA A 206 -6.55 -7.14 -6.07
N GLY A 207 -5.71 -6.61 -5.18
CA GLY A 207 -5.03 -7.39 -4.16
C GLY A 207 -6.00 -8.06 -3.18
N LEU A 208 -7.07 -7.35 -2.75
CA LEU A 208 -8.12 -7.91 -1.90
C LEU A 208 -8.83 -9.08 -2.57
N ILE A 209 -9.22 -8.95 -3.83
CA ILE A 209 -9.88 -10.03 -4.58
C ILE A 209 -8.99 -11.28 -4.60
N GLU A 210 -7.70 -11.12 -4.85
CA GLU A 210 -6.76 -12.24 -4.91
C GLU A 210 -6.60 -12.95 -3.56
N ILE A 211 -6.43 -12.20 -2.47
CA ILE A 211 -6.20 -12.81 -1.17
C ILE A 211 -7.48 -13.40 -0.56
N LEU A 212 -8.63 -12.75 -0.76
CA LEU A 212 -9.91 -13.24 -0.26
C LEU A 212 -10.36 -14.54 -0.94
N LYS A 213 -9.96 -14.79 -2.19
CA LYS A 213 -10.19 -16.07 -2.87
C LYS A 213 -9.61 -17.26 -2.10
N LEU A 214 -8.46 -17.09 -1.42
CA LEU A 214 -7.83 -18.14 -0.62
C LEU A 214 -8.72 -18.58 0.55
N HIS A 215 -9.54 -17.66 1.05
CA HIS A 215 -10.46 -17.88 2.17
C HIS A 215 -11.91 -18.11 1.74
N HIS A 216 -12.20 -18.17 0.44
CA HIS A 216 -13.57 -18.27 -0.09
C HIS A 216 -14.49 -17.16 0.45
N ILE A 217 -13.96 -15.92 0.52
CA ILE A 217 -14.66 -14.72 0.99
C ILE A 217 -14.93 -13.80 -0.21
N ASP A 218 -16.17 -13.32 -0.33
CA ASP A 218 -16.55 -12.30 -1.31
C ASP A 218 -16.31 -10.89 -0.76
N LEU A 219 -16.04 -9.91 -1.64
CA LEU A 219 -15.94 -8.49 -1.24
C LEU A 219 -17.18 -7.98 -0.50
N LYS A 220 -18.36 -8.57 -0.76
CA LYS A 220 -19.60 -8.20 -0.06
C LYS A 220 -19.70 -8.76 1.37
N GLU A 221 -18.76 -9.61 1.75
CA GLU A 221 -18.70 -10.21 3.10
C GLU A 221 -17.61 -9.58 3.98
N ILE A 222 -17.00 -8.47 3.53
CA ILE A 222 -15.97 -7.77 4.29
C ILE A 222 -16.37 -6.36 4.68
N VAL A 223 -15.72 -5.86 5.72
CA VAL A 223 -15.68 -4.44 6.10
C VAL A 223 -14.30 -3.90 5.73
N THR A 224 -14.26 -2.74 5.08
CA THR A 224 -13.01 -2.04 4.81
C THR A 224 -12.96 -0.70 5.55
N PHE A 225 -11.76 -0.31 5.95
CA PHE A 225 -11.46 0.99 6.54
C PHE A 225 -10.35 1.65 5.73
N GLY A 226 -10.51 2.93 5.39
CA GLY A 226 -9.52 3.72 4.64
C GLY A 226 -9.73 5.21 4.82
N ASP A 227 -8.75 6.06 4.48
CA ASP A 227 -8.80 7.51 4.66
C ASP A 227 -8.31 8.32 3.45
N ALA A 228 -7.73 7.66 2.44
CA ALA A 228 -7.10 8.31 1.30
C ALA A 228 -7.70 7.89 -0.04
N ASP A 229 -7.30 8.59 -1.12
CA ASP A 229 -7.82 8.34 -2.47
C ASP A 229 -7.53 6.93 -2.98
N ASN A 230 -6.39 6.35 -2.59
CA ASN A 230 -6.03 4.97 -2.92
C ASN A 230 -6.85 3.90 -2.20
N ASP A 231 -7.69 4.30 -1.22
CA ASP A 231 -8.64 3.43 -0.52
C ASP A 231 -10.03 3.48 -1.12
N TYR A 232 -10.29 4.46 -2.00
CA TYR A 232 -11.64 4.71 -2.53
C TYR A 232 -12.24 3.46 -3.17
N ASP A 233 -11.46 2.80 -4.01
CA ASP A 233 -11.94 1.63 -4.75
C ASP A 233 -12.26 0.45 -3.80
N MET A 234 -11.41 0.16 -2.81
CA MET A 234 -11.68 -0.91 -1.86
C MET A 234 -12.87 -0.60 -0.94
N THR A 235 -13.06 0.66 -0.53
CA THR A 235 -14.20 1.05 0.31
C THR A 235 -15.51 1.05 -0.45
N LEU A 236 -15.50 1.42 -1.73
CA LEU A 236 -16.68 1.40 -2.59
C LEU A 236 -17.17 -0.03 -2.90
N ASN A 237 -16.25 -0.97 -3.08
CA ASN A 237 -16.58 -2.33 -3.53
C ASN A 237 -16.88 -3.31 -2.38
N ALA A 238 -16.49 -2.99 -1.15
CA ALA A 238 -16.76 -3.81 0.03
C ALA A 238 -18.26 -3.94 0.35
N GLY A 239 -18.60 -4.90 1.20
CA GLY A 239 -19.95 -5.00 1.78
C GLY A 239 -20.26 -3.81 2.68
N ILE A 240 -19.28 -3.38 3.48
CA ILE A 240 -19.32 -2.14 4.26
C ILE A 240 -17.98 -1.42 4.06
N GLY A 241 -18.01 -0.25 3.46
CA GLY A 241 -16.85 0.65 3.38
C GLY A 241 -16.96 1.75 4.43
N VAL A 242 -15.89 1.96 5.17
CA VAL A 242 -15.79 3.01 6.19
C VAL A 242 -14.67 3.96 5.80
N VAL A 243 -15.00 5.23 5.64
CA VAL A 243 -14.04 6.29 5.37
C VAL A 243 -13.73 7.03 6.67
N MET A 244 -12.46 7.09 7.03
CA MET A 244 -12.02 7.81 8.22
C MET A 244 -12.04 9.31 7.94
N ALA A 245 -12.70 10.07 8.82
CA ALA A 245 -12.68 11.52 8.72
C ALA A 245 -11.31 12.05 9.17
N LYS A 246 -10.70 12.93 8.38
CA LYS A 246 -9.54 13.72 8.79
C LYS A 246 -10.05 14.93 9.56
N TRP A 247 -9.67 15.02 10.84
CA TRP A 247 -9.98 16.16 11.72
C TRP A 247 -8.89 17.21 11.62
#